data_aea20106d79274db7f1e3896c5ebc2e7
#
_entry.id   aea20106d79274db7f1e3896c5ebc2e7
#
_cell.length_a   1.000
_cell.length_b   1.000
_cell.length_c   1.000
_cell.angle_alpha   90.00
_cell.angle_beta   90.00
_cell.angle_gamma   90.00
#
_symmetry.space_group_name_H-M   'P 1'
#
loop_
_entity.id
_entity.type
_entity.pdbx_description
1 polymer ?
#
loop_
_entity_poly.entity_id
_entity_poly.type
_entity_poly.pdbx_seq_one_letter_code
_entity_poly.pdbx_strand_id
1 'polypeptide(L)'
;GIANLIPGVSGGTMAVITGVYEDFLESINHFFQDFRRSVSFLLPYGIGIITAILLGSRLIAKCLEVVPIPTMSLFIGFIAGGVPVLYRPIQKNFQIKNICIFLGAVTLVLIFLFLPTADKSATDLQPYEYILLLASGFLASVAMVLPGISGMMIFMLFGYYQTLMNALSGLLKASTLWHSLTILIPIAIGVLLGLFTACRIFSHLLKKYPKQSYFAILGFVIASMICVFYKMLAYEFQIVQGIVGLIMVLLGFCITYYLSLIHISEPTRHAQIS
;
A
#
# COMPACT_ATOMS: atom_id res chain seq x y z
N GLY A 1 -3.38 -7.58 -1.45
CA GLY A 1 -3.27 -8.21 -2.77
C GLY A 1 -3.94 -7.36 -3.84
N ILE A 2 -5.27 -7.44 -3.96
CA ILE A 2 -6.05 -6.75 -5.03
C ILE A 2 -5.81 -5.23 -5.03
N ALA A 3 -5.71 -4.60 -3.87
CA ALA A 3 -5.48 -3.16 -3.76
C ALA A 3 -4.21 -2.68 -4.48
N ASN A 4 -3.14 -3.48 -4.49
CA ASN A 4 -1.89 -3.12 -5.16
C ASN A 4 -1.97 -3.16 -6.70
N LEU A 5 -3.05 -3.69 -7.25
CA LEU A 5 -3.29 -3.73 -8.72
C LEU A 5 -3.89 -2.41 -9.23
N ILE A 6 -4.38 -1.57 -8.33
CA ILE A 6 -5.02 -0.31 -8.68
C ILE A 6 -4.06 0.84 -8.41
N PRO A 7 -3.80 1.66 -9.42
CA PRO A 7 -2.94 2.82 -9.26
C PRO A 7 -3.51 3.80 -8.22
N GLY A 8 -2.74 4.10 -7.17
CA GLY A 8 -3.14 5.01 -6.10
C GLY A 8 -3.70 4.33 -4.84
N VAL A 9 -3.92 3.01 -4.86
CA VAL A 9 -4.26 2.23 -3.66
C VAL A 9 -3.07 1.38 -3.25
N SER A 10 -2.68 1.43 -1.98
CA SER A 10 -1.60 0.60 -1.44
C SER A 10 -2.12 -0.48 -0.49
N GLY A 11 -1.37 -1.58 -0.36
CA GLY A 11 -1.66 -2.62 0.63
C GLY A 11 -1.65 -2.07 2.06
N GLY A 12 -0.79 -1.08 2.34
CA GLY A 12 -0.76 -0.37 3.62
C GLY A 12 -2.07 0.36 3.90
N THR A 13 -2.66 1.05 2.91
CA THR A 13 -3.98 1.68 3.04
C THR A 13 -5.04 0.65 3.46
N MET A 14 -5.06 -0.52 2.80
CA MET A 14 -6.03 -1.56 3.13
C MET A 14 -5.78 -2.17 4.51
N ALA A 15 -4.53 -2.36 4.92
CA ALA A 15 -4.19 -2.85 6.25
C ALA A 15 -4.68 -1.90 7.35
N VAL A 16 -4.52 -0.59 7.13
CA VAL A 16 -5.03 0.44 8.05
C VAL A 16 -6.55 0.42 8.13
N ILE A 17 -7.22 0.40 6.99
CA ILE A 17 -8.69 0.43 6.91
C ILE A 17 -9.33 -0.81 7.54
N THR A 18 -8.69 -1.98 7.38
CA THR A 18 -9.15 -3.24 7.98
C THR A 18 -8.73 -3.41 9.44
N GLY A 19 -8.01 -2.46 10.03
CA GLY A 19 -7.60 -2.51 11.44
C GLY A 19 -6.44 -3.45 11.76
N VAL A 20 -5.81 -4.08 10.75
CA VAL A 20 -4.70 -5.03 10.95
C VAL A 20 -3.31 -4.43 10.85
N TYR A 21 -3.23 -3.11 10.64
CA TYR A 21 -1.96 -2.42 10.39
C TYR A 21 -0.98 -2.49 11.57
N GLU A 22 -1.47 -2.27 12.80
CA GLU A 22 -0.64 -2.30 14.00
C GLU A 22 -0.11 -3.72 14.26
N ASP A 23 -0.97 -4.73 14.15
CA ASP A 23 -0.59 -6.15 14.30
C ASP A 23 0.42 -6.57 13.23
N PHE A 24 0.28 -6.05 12.01
CA PHE A 24 1.23 -6.29 10.92
C PHE A 24 2.61 -5.70 11.24
N LEU A 25 2.66 -4.44 11.70
CA LEU A 25 3.90 -3.79 12.12
C LEU A 25 4.56 -4.54 13.29
N GLU A 26 3.77 -4.96 14.28
CA GLU A 26 4.26 -5.67 15.45
C GLU A 26 4.80 -7.06 15.08
N SER A 27 4.10 -7.81 14.24
CA SER A 27 4.53 -9.13 13.77
C SER A 27 5.86 -9.09 13.01
N ILE A 28 6.10 -8.02 12.22
CA ILE A 28 7.38 -7.84 11.53
C ILE A 28 8.47 -7.43 12.53
N ASN A 29 8.18 -6.54 13.47
CA ASN A 29 9.16 -6.09 14.46
C ASN A 29 9.65 -7.21 15.36
N HIS A 30 8.78 -8.14 15.74
CA HIS A 30 9.10 -9.28 16.60
C HIS A 30 9.37 -10.57 15.83
N PHE A 31 9.56 -10.51 14.51
CA PHE A 31 9.71 -11.68 13.64
C PHE A 31 10.80 -12.64 14.09
N PHE A 32 11.94 -12.13 14.55
CA PHE A 32 13.05 -12.96 15.02
C PHE A 32 12.94 -13.35 16.50
N GLN A 33 12.10 -12.67 17.29
CA GLN A 33 11.89 -12.96 18.71
C GLN A 33 10.79 -14.00 18.92
N ASP A 34 9.68 -13.83 18.19
CA ASP A 34 8.49 -14.70 18.24
C ASP A 34 8.16 -15.23 16.84
N PHE A 35 9.11 -15.96 16.25
CA PHE A 35 9.00 -16.44 14.85
C PHE A 35 7.70 -17.20 14.59
N ARG A 36 7.31 -18.12 15.49
CA ARG A 36 6.11 -18.95 15.31
C ARG A 36 4.83 -18.11 15.29
N ARG A 37 4.71 -17.13 16.19
CA ARG A 37 3.57 -16.23 16.27
C ARG A 37 3.52 -15.31 15.04
N SER A 38 4.65 -14.72 14.68
CA SER A 38 4.75 -13.83 13.52
C SER A 38 4.43 -14.54 12.22
N VAL A 39 4.96 -15.74 11.99
CA VAL A 39 4.65 -16.54 10.80
C VAL A 39 3.17 -16.96 10.79
N SER A 40 2.62 -17.42 11.93
CA SER A 40 1.20 -17.78 12.02
C SER A 40 0.27 -16.62 11.66
N PHE A 41 0.65 -15.39 12.01
CA PHE A 41 -0.10 -14.20 11.64
C PHE A 41 0.14 -13.79 10.18
N LEU A 42 1.40 -13.71 9.72
CA LEU A 42 1.75 -13.20 8.39
C LEU A 42 1.44 -14.18 7.25
N LEU A 43 1.49 -15.49 7.51
CA LEU A 43 1.32 -16.52 6.49
C LEU A 43 -0.06 -16.48 5.79
N PRO A 44 -1.20 -16.38 6.50
CA PRO A 44 -2.51 -16.23 5.86
C PRO A 44 -2.60 -14.98 4.97
N TYR A 45 -2.00 -13.86 5.41
CA TYR A 45 -1.94 -12.64 4.59
C TYR A 45 -1.06 -12.84 3.35
N GLY A 46 0.10 -13.51 3.48
CA GLY A 46 0.97 -13.84 2.36
C GLY A 46 0.26 -14.72 1.33
N ILE A 47 -0.40 -15.78 1.76
CA ILE A 47 -1.20 -16.67 0.89
C ILE A 47 -2.33 -15.86 0.23
N GLY A 48 -3.07 -15.06 1.00
CA GLY A 48 -4.13 -14.22 0.48
C GLY A 48 -3.64 -13.19 -0.54
N ILE A 49 -2.45 -12.60 -0.34
CA ILE A 49 -1.83 -11.68 -1.30
C ILE A 49 -1.50 -12.41 -2.61
N ILE A 50 -0.83 -13.56 -2.53
CA ILE A 50 -0.45 -14.37 -3.70
C ILE A 50 -1.70 -14.81 -4.48
N THR A 51 -2.69 -15.36 -3.79
CA THR A 51 -3.96 -15.79 -4.40
C THR A 51 -4.68 -14.62 -5.07
N ALA A 52 -4.75 -13.47 -4.40
CA ALA A 52 -5.38 -12.27 -4.94
C ALA A 52 -4.65 -11.73 -6.18
N ILE A 53 -3.32 -11.81 -6.23
CA ILE A 53 -2.54 -11.42 -7.39
C ILE A 53 -2.78 -12.40 -8.54
N LEU A 54 -2.71 -13.70 -8.29
CA LEU A 54 -2.83 -14.71 -9.34
C LEU A 54 -4.24 -14.78 -9.95
N LEU A 55 -5.28 -14.74 -9.10
CA LEU A 55 -6.67 -14.86 -9.56
C LEU A 55 -7.33 -13.50 -9.82
N GLY A 56 -7.00 -12.49 -9.02
CA GLY A 56 -7.62 -11.17 -9.09
C GLY A 56 -7.04 -10.25 -10.15
N SER A 57 -5.75 -10.41 -10.53
CA SER A 57 -5.10 -9.48 -11.44
C SER A 57 -5.78 -9.40 -12.81
N ARG A 58 -6.10 -10.54 -13.40
CA ARG A 58 -6.80 -10.61 -14.70
C ARG A 58 -8.21 -10.02 -14.62
N LEU A 59 -8.92 -10.31 -13.53
CA LEU A 59 -10.28 -9.80 -13.32
C LEU A 59 -10.26 -8.27 -13.17
N ILE A 60 -9.39 -7.74 -12.30
CA ILE A 60 -9.28 -6.30 -12.06
C ILE A 60 -8.79 -5.57 -13.31
N ALA A 61 -7.78 -6.11 -14.02
CA ALA A 61 -7.31 -5.54 -15.28
C ALA A 61 -8.46 -5.44 -16.30
N LYS A 62 -9.25 -6.49 -16.45
CA LYS A 62 -10.43 -6.49 -17.35
C LYS A 62 -11.51 -5.50 -16.89
N CYS A 63 -11.77 -5.40 -15.59
CA CYS A 63 -12.72 -4.43 -15.04
C CYS A 63 -12.25 -2.99 -15.28
N LEU A 64 -10.95 -2.70 -15.13
CA LEU A 64 -10.38 -1.38 -15.40
C LEU A 64 -10.38 -1.03 -16.90
N GLU A 65 -10.31 -2.03 -17.78
CA GLU A 65 -10.39 -1.85 -19.23
C GLU A 65 -11.85 -1.58 -19.69
N VAL A 66 -12.80 -2.36 -19.20
CA VAL A 66 -14.21 -2.32 -19.68
C VAL A 66 -15.05 -1.29 -18.93
N VAL A 67 -14.91 -1.20 -17.60
CA VAL A 67 -15.70 -0.33 -16.73
C VAL A 67 -14.81 0.38 -15.70
N PRO A 68 -13.91 1.27 -16.17
CA PRO A 68 -12.91 1.91 -15.30
C PRO A 68 -13.54 2.76 -14.19
N ILE A 69 -14.54 3.59 -14.51
CA ILE A 69 -15.18 4.50 -13.56
C ILE A 69 -15.86 3.73 -12.41
N PRO A 70 -16.74 2.73 -12.63
CA PRO A 70 -17.32 1.92 -11.57
C PRO A 70 -16.26 1.18 -10.74
N THR A 71 -15.23 0.64 -11.38
CA THR A 71 -14.16 -0.09 -10.70
C THR A 71 -13.39 0.81 -9.73
N MET A 72 -12.93 1.97 -10.21
CA MET A 72 -12.23 2.94 -9.35
C MET A 72 -13.14 3.51 -8.26
N SER A 73 -14.43 3.74 -8.57
CA SER A 73 -15.43 4.19 -7.61
C SER A 73 -15.63 3.20 -6.46
N LEU A 74 -15.63 1.90 -6.74
CA LEU A 74 -15.68 0.85 -5.71
C LEU A 74 -14.50 0.96 -4.72
N PHE A 75 -13.29 1.23 -5.24
CA PHE A 75 -12.10 1.40 -4.40
C PHE A 75 -12.11 2.70 -3.60
N ILE A 76 -12.61 3.79 -4.18
CA ILE A 76 -12.87 5.02 -3.43
C ILE A 76 -13.83 4.73 -2.28
N GLY A 77 -14.89 3.95 -2.52
CA GLY A 77 -15.82 3.49 -1.49
C GLY A 77 -15.14 2.69 -0.40
N PHE A 78 -14.29 1.72 -0.75
CA PHE A 78 -13.52 0.93 0.22
C PHE A 78 -12.65 1.83 1.11
N ILE A 79 -11.96 2.80 0.54
CA ILE A 79 -11.10 3.72 1.28
C ILE A 79 -11.97 4.61 2.19
N ALA A 80 -13.04 5.20 1.66
CA ALA A 80 -13.94 6.08 2.39
C ALA A 80 -14.61 5.38 3.59
N GLY A 81 -14.97 4.10 3.45
CA GLY A 81 -15.58 3.31 4.54
C GLY A 81 -14.66 3.09 5.73
N GLY A 82 -13.33 3.16 5.55
CA GLY A 82 -12.35 3.09 6.64
C GLY A 82 -12.07 4.41 7.35
N VAL A 83 -12.39 5.56 6.71
CA VAL A 83 -12.12 6.89 7.28
C VAL A 83 -12.77 7.11 8.65
N PRO A 84 -14.04 6.73 8.92
CA PRO A 84 -14.67 6.92 10.20
C PRO A 84 -13.92 6.26 11.37
N VAL A 85 -13.29 5.12 11.13
CA VAL A 85 -12.51 4.38 12.15
C VAL A 85 -11.23 5.13 12.49
N LEU A 86 -10.54 5.66 11.49
CA LEU A 86 -9.32 6.47 11.69
C LEU A 86 -9.62 7.82 12.33
N TYR A 87 -10.80 8.35 12.11
CA TYR A 87 -11.22 9.63 12.67
C TYR A 87 -11.57 9.56 14.15
N ARG A 88 -12.18 8.43 14.61
CA ARG A 88 -12.63 8.26 16.00
C ARG A 88 -11.56 8.59 17.06
N PRO A 89 -10.31 8.09 16.98
CA PRO A 89 -9.26 8.35 17.97
C PRO A 89 -8.83 9.81 18.05
N ILE A 90 -9.06 10.60 17.00
CA ILE A 90 -8.53 11.97 16.85
C ILE A 90 -9.59 13.07 16.93
N GLN A 91 -10.89 12.73 16.92
CA GLN A 91 -12.01 13.69 16.82
C GLN A 91 -12.02 14.81 17.86
N LYS A 92 -11.35 14.65 19.01
CA LYS A 92 -11.26 15.67 20.08
C LYS A 92 -9.90 16.39 20.12
N ASN A 93 -9.02 16.18 19.13
CA ASN A 93 -7.62 16.62 19.20
C ASN A 93 -7.21 17.52 18.00
N PHE A 94 -8.10 18.39 17.54
CA PHE A 94 -7.83 19.33 16.44
C PHE A 94 -6.95 20.50 16.89
N GLN A 95 -5.67 20.20 17.13
CA GLN A 95 -4.65 21.23 17.33
C GLN A 95 -4.00 21.57 15.99
N ILE A 96 -3.55 22.82 15.82
CA ILE A 96 -2.93 23.30 14.59
C ILE A 96 -1.74 22.41 14.16
N LYS A 97 -0.94 21.94 15.12
CA LYS A 97 0.16 20.99 14.89
C LYS A 97 -0.31 19.70 14.19
N ASN A 98 -1.42 19.14 14.63
CA ASN A 98 -1.97 17.90 14.07
C ASN A 98 -2.54 18.11 12.68
N ILE A 99 -3.15 19.28 12.44
CA ILE A 99 -3.62 19.68 11.11
C ILE A 99 -2.44 19.86 10.15
N CYS A 100 -1.35 20.47 10.60
CA CYS A 100 -0.12 20.59 9.78
C CYS A 100 0.45 19.22 9.42
N ILE A 101 0.44 18.25 10.35
CA ILE A 101 0.89 16.88 10.09
C ILE A 101 -0.01 16.19 9.04
N PHE A 102 -1.32 16.34 9.18
CA PHE A 102 -2.30 15.83 8.20
C PHE A 102 -2.04 16.42 6.81
N LEU A 103 -1.95 17.75 6.71
CA LEU A 103 -1.67 18.43 5.44
C LEU A 103 -0.30 18.04 4.85
N GLY A 104 0.73 17.92 5.69
CA GLY A 104 2.04 17.45 5.27
C GLY A 104 2.00 16.03 4.68
N ALA A 105 1.24 15.13 5.29
CA ALA A 105 1.03 13.77 4.78
C ALA A 105 0.28 13.77 3.44
N VAL A 106 -0.78 14.59 3.31
CA VAL A 106 -1.50 14.77 2.04
C VAL A 106 -0.56 15.30 0.96
N THR A 107 0.16 16.37 1.24
CA THR A 107 1.09 17.00 0.29
C THR A 107 2.18 16.03 -0.15
N LEU A 108 2.74 15.25 0.76
CA LEU A 108 3.76 14.25 0.45
C LEU A 108 3.25 13.25 -0.61
N VAL A 109 2.06 12.69 -0.44
CA VAL A 109 1.50 11.74 -1.41
C VAL A 109 1.19 12.41 -2.74
N LEU A 110 0.63 13.63 -2.72
CA LEU A 110 0.31 14.37 -3.94
C LEU A 110 1.58 14.77 -4.73
N ILE A 111 2.69 15.09 -4.05
CA ILE A 111 3.97 15.33 -4.72
C ILE A 111 4.36 14.08 -5.53
N PHE A 112 4.28 12.89 -4.94
CA PHE A 112 4.58 11.64 -5.65
C PHE A 112 3.69 11.42 -6.89
N LEU A 113 2.45 11.91 -6.89
CA LEU A 113 1.56 11.80 -8.05
C LEU A 113 2.04 12.59 -9.26
N PHE A 114 2.70 13.74 -9.04
CA PHE A 114 3.13 14.66 -10.09
C PHE A 114 4.62 14.54 -10.44
N LEU A 115 5.39 13.69 -9.74
CA LEU A 115 6.79 13.47 -10.07
C LEU A 115 6.93 12.77 -11.43
N PRO A 116 7.82 13.24 -12.31
CA PRO A 116 8.10 12.58 -13.57
C PRO A 116 8.69 11.19 -13.32
N THR A 117 8.22 10.20 -14.06
CA THR A 117 8.80 8.85 -14.05
C THR A 117 10.01 8.82 -14.97
N ALA A 118 11.12 8.24 -14.49
CA ALA A 118 12.27 7.98 -15.32
C ALA A 118 12.11 6.63 -16.04
N ASP A 119 12.57 6.55 -17.27
CA ASP A 119 12.57 5.31 -18.05
C ASP A 119 14.03 4.99 -18.40
N LYS A 120 14.64 4.13 -17.59
CA LYS A 120 15.97 3.58 -17.83
C LYS A 120 15.81 2.11 -18.23
N SER A 121 15.72 1.84 -19.50
CA SER A 121 15.85 0.47 -20.03
C SER A 121 17.35 0.10 -20.11
N ALA A 122 17.98 -0.12 -18.96
CA ALA A 122 19.37 -0.52 -18.91
C ALA A 122 19.49 -2.03 -19.12
N THR A 123 20.05 -2.42 -20.25
CA THR A 123 20.46 -3.81 -20.52
C THR A 123 21.78 -4.16 -19.82
N ASP A 124 22.65 -3.17 -19.61
CA ASP A 124 23.95 -3.33 -18.94
C ASP A 124 24.04 -2.37 -17.75
N LEU A 125 23.88 -2.91 -16.54
CA LEU A 125 23.97 -2.14 -15.31
C LEU A 125 25.43 -1.86 -14.92
N GLN A 126 25.72 -0.60 -14.65
CA GLN A 126 27.02 -0.19 -14.10
C GLN A 126 27.12 -0.62 -12.61
N PRO A 127 28.31 -0.85 -12.05
CA PRO A 127 28.46 -1.31 -10.67
C PRO A 127 27.75 -0.42 -9.61
N TYR A 128 27.70 0.90 -9.80
CA TYR A 128 26.99 1.80 -8.89
C TYR A 128 25.47 1.64 -8.94
N GLU A 129 24.91 1.12 -10.04
CA GLU A 129 23.47 0.94 -10.19
C GLU A 129 22.93 -0.18 -9.30
N TYR A 130 23.76 -1.15 -8.90
CA TYR A 130 23.38 -2.17 -7.90
C TYR A 130 23.11 -1.53 -6.53
N ILE A 131 23.84 -0.46 -6.18
CA ILE A 131 23.58 0.32 -4.96
C ILE A 131 22.26 1.09 -5.11
N LEU A 132 21.98 1.63 -6.29
CA LEU A 132 20.70 2.31 -6.57
C LEU A 132 19.53 1.34 -6.59
N LEU A 133 19.72 0.10 -7.08
CA LEU A 133 18.71 -0.97 -6.99
C LEU A 133 18.41 -1.34 -5.52
N LEU A 134 19.44 -1.46 -4.68
CA LEU A 134 19.28 -1.68 -3.25
C LEU A 134 18.54 -0.50 -2.60
N ALA A 135 18.94 0.73 -2.89
CA ALA A 135 18.31 1.94 -2.37
C ALA A 135 16.84 2.06 -2.83
N SER A 136 16.56 1.76 -4.10
CA SER A 136 15.18 1.77 -4.63
C SER A 136 14.32 0.70 -3.96
N GLY A 137 14.85 -0.50 -3.71
CA GLY A 137 14.18 -1.56 -2.95
C GLY A 137 13.88 -1.13 -1.52
N PHE A 138 14.86 -0.50 -0.85
CA PHE A 138 14.71 0.04 0.50
C PHE A 138 13.59 1.09 0.56
N LEU A 139 13.65 2.11 -0.30
CA LEU A 139 12.64 3.17 -0.35
C LEU A 139 11.27 2.65 -0.78
N ALA A 140 11.22 1.69 -1.71
CA ALA A 140 9.98 1.07 -2.14
C ALA A 140 9.26 0.35 -0.99
N SER A 141 9.99 -0.38 -0.15
CA SER A 141 9.40 -1.05 1.00
C SER A 141 8.98 -0.07 2.11
N VAL A 142 9.76 0.99 2.35
CA VAL A 142 9.35 2.08 3.25
C VAL A 142 8.05 2.73 2.76
N ALA A 143 7.97 3.04 1.45
CA ALA A 143 6.76 3.58 0.83
C ALA A 143 5.56 2.61 0.92
N MET A 144 5.80 1.31 0.80
CA MET A 144 4.76 0.28 0.88
C MET A 144 4.15 0.15 2.29
N VAL A 145 4.95 0.41 3.33
CA VAL A 145 4.46 0.44 4.73
C VAL A 145 3.61 1.68 4.95
N LEU A 146 3.93 2.81 4.33
CA LEU A 146 3.11 4.02 4.37
C LEU A 146 1.79 3.82 3.61
N PRO A 147 0.63 4.08 4.23
CA PRO A 147 -0.63 4.09 3.50
C PRO A 147 -0.61 5.13 2.36
N GLY A 148 -1.19 4.80 1.23
CA GLY A 148 -1.35 5.76 0.12
C GLY A 148 -0.20 5.87 -0.87
N ILE A 149 0.97 5.31 -0.57
CA ILE A 149 2.13 5.32 -1.48
C ILE A 149 2.36 3.90 -2.01
N SER A 150 2.52 3.78 -3.33
CA SER A 150 2.83 2.49 -3.97
C SER A 150 4.34 2.29 -4.08
N GLY A 151 4.85 1.16 -3.58
CA GLY A 151 6.27 0.81 -3.72
C GLY A 151 6.74 0.73 -5.17
N MET A 152 5.88 0.29 -6.09
CA MET A 152 6.20 0.26 -7.52
C MET A 152 6.48 1.64 -8.11
N MET A 153 5.86 2.68 -7.56
CA MET A 153 6.08 4.07 -7.98
C MET A 153 7.52 4.52 -7.69
N ILE A 154 8.13 4.03 -6.62
CA ILE A 154 9.53 4.29 -6.31
C ILE A 154 10.44 3.72 -7.43
N PHE A 155 10.20 2.49 -7.88
CA PHE A 155 10.94 1.92 -9.01
C PHE A 155 10.75 2.71 -10.30
N MET A 156 9.54 3.25 -10.56
CA MET A 156 9.27 4.13 -11.71
C MET A 156 10.04 5.45 -11.60
N LEU A 157 10.10 6.06 -10.41
CA LEU A 157 10.84 7.31 -10.19
C LEU A 157 12.35 7.14 -10.39
N PHE A 158 12.91 6.02 -9.96
CA PHE A 158 14.32 5.69 -10.17
C PHE A 158 14.62 5.18 -11.58
N GLY A 159 13.58 4.87 -12.38
CA GLY A 159 13.72 4.32 -13.74
C GLY A 159 13.99 2.82 -13.80
N TYR A 160 13.88 2.12 -12.67
CA TYR A 160 14.17 0.68 -12.59
C TYR A 160 12.93 -0.22 -12.68
N TYR A 161 11.76 0.33 -13.01
CA TYR A 161 10.53 -0.45 -13.10
C TYR A 161 10.63 -1.55 -14.18
N GLN A 162 11.07 -1.20 -15.40
CA GLN A 162 11.22 -2.16 -16.50
C GLN A 162 12.33 -3.17 -16.18
N THR A 163 13.43 -2.74 -15.58
CA THR A 163 14.52 -3.61 -15.14
C THR A 163 14.02 -4.67 -14.15
N LEU A 164 13.20 -4.25 -13.16
CA LEU A 164 12.55 -5.15 -12.20
C LEU A 164 11.61 -6.14 -12.89
N MET A 165 10.74 -5.67 -13.80
CA MET A 165 9.78 -6.53 -14.50
C MET A 165 10.48 -7.54 -15.40
N ASN A 166 11.53 -7.12 -16.13
CA ASN A 166 12.34 -7.99 -16.95
C ASN A 166 13.08 -9.06 -16.12
N ALA A 167 13.66 -8.66 -14.98
CA ALA A 167 14.33 -9.59 -14.07
C ALA A 167 13.36 -10.62 -13.47
N LEU A 168 12.15 -10.20 -13.07
CA LEU A 168 11.11 -11.13 -12.58
C LEU A 168 10.68 -12.13 -13.66
N SER A 169 10.48 -11.65 -14.87
CA SER A 169 10.12 -12.51 -16.01
C SER A 169 11.27 -13.45 -16.41
N GLY A 170 12.50 -12.99 -16.25
CA GLY A 170 13.72 -13.75 -16.55
C GLY A 170 13.99 -14.91 -15.60
N LEU A 171 13.39 -14.94 -14.39
CA LEU A 171 13.47 -16.07 -13.46
C LEU A 171 12.87 -17.37 -14.03
N LEU A 172 11.95 -17.25 -14.98
CA LEU A 172 11.27 -18.39 -15.62
C LEU A 172 12.09 -19.03 -16.75
N LYS A 173 13.22 -18.41 -17.14
CA LYS A 173 14.07 -18.88 -18.24
C LYS A 173 15.46 -19.22 -17.70
N ALA A 174 15.93 -20.45 -17.92
CA ALA A 174 17.25 -20.90 -17.46
C ALA A 174 18.41 -20.04 -18.01
N SER A 175 18.28 -19.53 -19.24
CA SER A 175 19.31 -18.70 -19.90
C SER A 175 19.50 -17.33 -19.27
N THR A 176 18.46 -16.77 -18.62
CA THR A 176 18.48 -15.43 -18.02
C THR A 176 18.45 -15.46 -16.50
N LEU A 177 18.37 -16.65 -15.88
CA LEU A 177 18.22 -16.82 -14.43
C LEU A 177 19.32 -16.11 -13.64
N TRP A 178 20.59 -16.32 -13.99
CA TRP A 178 21.71 -15.71 -13.29
C TRP A 178 21.70 -14.18 -13.39
N HIS A 179 21.45 -13.65 -14.55
CA HIS A 179 21.32 -12.20 -14.75
C HIS A 179 20.15 -11.62 -13.96
N SER A 180 19.02 -12.30 -13.93
CA SER A 180 17.85 -11.89 -13.12
C SER A 180 18.16 -11.88 -11.63
N LEU A 181 18.88 -12.89 -11.13
CA LEU A 181 19.28 -12.97 -9.71
C LEU A 181 20.23 -11.85 -9.32
N THR A 182 21.19 -11.45 -10.16
CA THR A 182 22.09 -10.33 -9.85
C THR A 182 21.35 -9.01 -9.68
N ILE A 183 20.23 -8.82 -10.36
CA ILE A 183 19.36 -7.63 -10.22
C ILE A 183 18.45 -7.76 -9.00
N LEU A 184 17.82 -8.91 -8.82
CA LEU A 184 16.80 -9.10 -7.78
C LEU A 184 17.38 -9.23 -6.37
N ILE A 185 18.61 -9.74 -6.20
CA ILE A 185 19.24 -9.87 -4.89
C ILE A 185 19.43 -8.52 -4.18
N PRO A 186 20.05 -7.49 -4.80
CA PRO A 186 20.17 -6.17 -4.18
C PRO A 186 18.81 -5.55 -3.86
N ILE A 187 17.84 -5.68 -4.77
CA ILE A 187 16.47 -5.21 -4.53
C ILE A 187 15.86 -5.92 -3.32
N ALA A 188 15.96 -7.25 -3.25
CA ALA A 188 15.41 -8.02 -2.13
C ALA A 188 16.06 -7.66 -0.79
N ILE A 189 17.38 -7.49 -0.76
CA ILE A 189 18.09 -7.02 0.43
C ILE A 189 17.59 -5.63 0.83
N GLY A 190 17.48 -4.70 -0.13
CA GLY A 190 16.93 -3.38 0.11
C GLY A 190 15.50 -3.42 0.67
N VAL A 191 14.63 -4.21 0.05
CA VAL A 191 13.24 -4.40 0.51
C VAL A 191 13.18 -4.93 1.94
N LEU A 192 13.96 -5.93 2.29
CA LEU A 192 13.99 -6.47 3.66
C LEU A 192 14.48 -5.42 4.66
N LEU A 193 15.60 -4.76 4.39
CA LEU A 193 16.15 -3.72 5.26
C LEU A 193 15.16 -2.56 5.44
N GLY A 194 14.55 -2.09 4.36
CA GLY A 194 13.59 -1.01 4.41
C GLY A 194 12.30 -1.40 5.14
N LEU A 195 11.81 -2.63 4.95
CA LEU A 195 10.62 -3.14 5.62
C LEU A 195 10.81 -3.18 7.14
N PHE A 196 11.91 -3.81 7.62
CA PHE A 196 12.19 -3.86 9.06
C PHE A 196 12.43 -2.47 9.65
N THR A 197 13.13 -1.60 8.94
CA THR A 197 13.39 -0.21 9.38
C THR A 197 12.08 0.57 9.46
N ALA A 198 11.26 0.52 8.42
CA ALA A 198 9.98 1.22 8.39
C ALA A 198 9.04 0.71 9.49
N CYS A 199 8.86 -0.61 9.63
CA CYS A 199 8.00 -1.17 10.66
C CYS A 199 8.43 -0.75 12.07
N ARG A 200 9.74 -0.73 12.34
CA ARG A 200 10.29 -0.28 13.62
C ARG A 200 10.00 1.19 13.90
N ILE A 201 10.23 2.05 12.89
CA ILE A 201 9.98 3.49 13.00
C ILE A 201 8.49 3.75 13.20
N PHE A 202 7.62 3.18 12.37
CA PHE A 202 6.18 3.43 12.45
C PHE A 202 5.56 2.87 13.71
N SER A 203 5.96 1.67 14.15
CA SER A 203 5.52 1.11 15.44
C SER A 203 5.93 2.02 16.61
N HIS A 204 7.17 2.54 16.60
CA HIS A 204 7.63 3.48 17.62
C HIS A 204 6.82 4.79 17.59
N LEU A 205 6.55 5.34 16.40
CA LEU A 205 5.77 6.57 16.25
C LEU A 205 4.32 6.37 16.73
N LEU A 206 3.68 5.26 16.41
CA LEU A 206 2.33 4.92 16.85
C LEU A 206 2.26 4.80 18.38
N LYS A 207 3.26 4.19 19.02
CA LYS A 207 3.32 4.04 20.48
C LYS A 207 3.63 5.36 21.20
N LYS A 208 4.57 6.17 20.67
CA LYS A 208 5.04 7.41 21.32
C LYS A 208 4.17 8.63 21.01
N TYR A 209 3.65 8.71 19.78
CA TYR A 209 2.86 9.85 19.27
C TYR A 209 1.56 9.38 18.60
N PRO A 210 0.67 8.65 19.29
CA PRO A 210 -0.50 8.03 18.67
C PRO A 210 -1.38 9.03 17.94
N LYS A 211 -1.70 10.17 18.55
CA LYS A 211 -2.57 11.18 17.93
C LYS A 211 -2.01 11.71 16.62
N GLN A 212 -0.72 12.10 16.61
CA GLN A 212 -0.03 12.62 15.44
C GLN A 212 0.05 11.57 14.33
N SER A 213 0.35 10.33 14.69
CA SER A 213 0.42 9.21 13.75
C SER A 213 -0.94 8.95 13.08
N TYR A 214 -2.05 8.98 13.85
CA TYR A 214 -3.38 8.83 13.25
C TYR A 214 -3.75 10.00 12.35
N PHE A 215 -3.34 11.25 12.65
CA PHE A 215 -3.52 12.38 11.73
C PHE A 215 -2.71 12.20 10.44
N ALA A 216 -1.46 11.72 10.54
CA ALA A 216 -0.64 11.41 9.36
C ALA A 216 -1.27 10.28 8.51
N ILE A 217 -1.69 9.18 9.15
CA ILE A 217 -2.35 8.05 8.49
C ILE A 217 -3.63 8.50 7.79
N LEU A 218 -4.47 9.30 8.45
CA LEU A 218 -5.67 9.85 7.85
C LEU A 218 -5.34 10.72 6.62
N GLY A 219 -4.28 11.56 6.71
CA GLY A 219 -3.79 12.35 5.59
C GLY A 219 -3.37 11.48 4.40
N PHE A 220 -2.60 10.42 4.64
CA PHE A 220 -2.21 9.45 3.62
C PHE A 220 -3.41 8.75 2.96
N VAL A 221 -4.40 8.34 3.76
CA VAL A 221 -5.62 7.68 3.27
C VAL A 221 -6.47 8.62 2.42
N ILE A 222 -6.68 9.87 2.87
CA ILE A 222 -7.41 10.88 2.07
C ILE A 222 -6.67 11.20 0.77
N ALA A 223 -5.34 11.35 0.84
CA ALA A 223 -4.54 11.60 -0.36
C ALA A 223 -4.61 10.44 -1.35
N SER A 224 -4.60 9.18 -0.90
CA SER A 224 -4.76 8.03 -1.79
C SER A 224 -6.13 8.03 -2.49
N MET A 225 -7.18 8.45 -1.79
CA MET A 225 -8.51 8.61 -2.38
C MET A 225 -8.53 9.69 -3.46
N ILE A 226 -7.86 10.84 -3.20
CA ILE A 226 -7.68 11.91 -4.19
C ILE A 226 -6.90 11.40 -5.41
N CYS A 227 -5.84 10.62 -5.21
CA CYS A 227 -5.06 10.04 -6.30
C CYS A 227 -5.89 9.10 -7.19
N VAL A 228 -6.72 8.24 -6.60
CA VAL A 228 -7.61 7.35 -7.36
C VAL A 228 -8.64 8.18 -8.14
N PHE A 229 -9.24 9.18 -7.49
CA PHE A 229 -10.20 10.08 -8.13
C PHE A 229 -9.56 10.85 -9.30
N TYR A 230 -8.36 11.42 -9.10
CA TYR A 230 -7.63 12.12 -10.16
C TYR A 230 -7.37 11.23 -11.38
N LYS A 231 -6.95 9.99 -11.16
CA LYS A 231 -6.75 9.01 -12.24
C LYS A 231 -8.06 8.60 -12.93
N MET A 232 -9.15 8.57 -12.19
CA MET A 232 -10.48 8.31 -12.75
C MET A 232 -10.92 9.40 -13.74
N LEU A 233 -10.51 10.67 -13.52
CA LEU A 233 -10.82 11.78 -14.45
C LEU A 233 -10.15 11.66 -15.82
N ALA A 234 -9.15 10.79 -15.98
CA ALA A 234 -8.51 10.52 -17.26
C ALA A 234 -9.37 9.66 -18.21
N TYR A 235 -10.44 9.05 -17.70
CA TYR A 235 -11.36 8.25 -18.50
C TYR A 235 -12.56 9.07 -18.98
N GLU A 236 -13.06 8.75 -20.17
CA GLU A 236 -14.26 9.41 -20.72
C GLU A 236 -15.47 9.13 -19.84
N PHE A 237 -16.13 10.21 -19.42
CA PHE A 237 -17.30 10.11 -18.55
C PHE A 237 -18.54 9.73 -19.36
N GLN A 238 -19.16 8.62 -18.99
CA GLN A 238 -20.47 8.19 -19.47
C GLN A 238 -21.47 8.23 -18.31
N ILE A 239 -22.65 8.79 -18.53
CA ILE A 239 -23.68 8.94 -17.49
C ILE A 239 -24.01 7.62 -16.80
N VAL A 240 -24.14 6.52 -17.58
CA VAL A 240 -24.43 5.18 -17.05
C VAL A 240 -23.31 4.71 -16.12
N GLN A 241 -22.06 4.87 -16.52
CA GLN A 241 -20.89 4.52 -15.68
C GLN A 241 -20.81 5.40 -14.43
N GLY A 242 -21.25 6.65 -14.49
CA GLY A 242 -21.32 7.55 -13.34
C GLY A 242 -22.37 7.09 -12.31
N ILE A 243 -23.56 6.71 -12.76
CA ILE A 243 -24.62 6.18 -11.89
C ILE A 243 -24.16 4.87 -11.23
N VAL A 244 -23.64 3.93 -12.02
CA VAL A 244 -23.09 2.66 -11.50
C VAL A 244 -21.93 2.94 -10.55
N GLY A 245 -21.07 3.91 -10.87
CA GLY A 245 -19.97 4.34 -10.01
C GLY A 245 -20.44 4.82 -8.63
N LEU A 246 -21.51 5.61 -8.57
CA LEU A 246 -22.09 6.06 -7.29
C LEU A 246 -22.57 4.88 -6.45
N ILE A 247 -23.25 3.91 -7.06
CA ILE A 247 -23.69 2.68 -6.40
C ILE A 247 -22.48 1.90 -5.88
N MET A 248 -21.41 1.82 -6.67
CA MET A 248 -20.17 1.12 -6.29
C MET A 248 -19.43 1.82 -5.13
N VAL A 249 -19.43 3.17 -5.07
CA VAL A 249 -18.90 3.90 -3.89
C VAL A 249 -19.67 3.50 -2.63
N LEU A 250 -21.01 3.52 -2.68
CA LEU A 250 -21.84 3.17 -1.53
C LEU A 250 -21.63 1.72 -1.10
N LEU A 251 -21.55 0.81 -2.06
CA LEU A 251 -21.30 -0.62 -1.80
C LEU A 251 -19.93 -0.83 -1.16
N GLY A 252 -18.87 -0.23 -1.70
CA GLY A 252 -17.53 -0.30 -1.15
C GLY A 252 -17.46 0.31 0.26
N PHE A 253 -18.11 1.46 0.47
CA PHE A 253 -18.21 2.10 1.78
C PHE A 253 -18.87 1.18 2.81
N CYS A 254 -20.05 0.63 2.49
CA CYS A 254 -20.77 -0.26 3.39
C CYS A 254 -19.93 -1.50 3.74
N ILE A 255 -19.35 -2.18 2.75
CA ILE A 255 -18.52 -3.38 2.99
C ILE A 255 -17.38 -3.05 3.96
N THR A 256 -16.62 -2.00 3.71
CA THR A 256 -15.44 -1.68 4.55
C THR A 256 -15.87 -1.17 5.92
N TYR A 257 -16.90 -0.36 6.01
CA TYR A 257 -17.40 0.15 7.28
C TYR A 257 -17.86 -1.00 8.20
N TYR A 258 -18.62 -1.97 7.67
CA TYR A 258 -19.05 -3.14 8.45
C TYR A 258 -17.86 -4.04 8.83
N LEU A 259 -16.94 -4.33 7.91
CA LEU A 259 -15.74 -5.12 8.21
C LEU A 259 -14.89 -4.47 9.30
N SER A 260 -14.74 -3.16 9.24
CA SER A 260 -13.98 -2.39 10.23
C SER A 260 -14.64 -2.37 11.61
N LEU A 261 -15.98 -2.37 11.67
CA LEU A 261 -16.72 -2.47 12.94
C LEU A 261 -16.54 -3.85 13.59
N ILE A 262 -16.50 -4.92 12.82
CA ILE A 262 -16.31 -6.29 13.34
C ILE A 262 -14.95 -6.40 14.03
N HIS A 263 -13.88 -5.86 13.43
CA HIS A 263 -12.53 -5.91 14.01
C HIS A 263 -12.37 -5.02 15.26
N ILE A 264 -13.13 -3.92 15.37
CA ILE A 264 -13.11 -3.06 16.56
C ILE A 264 -13.85 -3.72 17.73
N SER A 265 -14.83 -4.56 17.48
CA SER A 265 -15.60 -5.25 18.54
C SER A 265 -14.89 -6.50 19.10
N GLU A 266 -13.80 -6.98 18.50
CA GLU A 266 -13.04 -8.15 18.95
C GLU A 266 -11.81 -7.92 19.87
N PRO A 267 -11.37 -6.72 20.28
CA PRO A 267 -10.19 -6.56 21.16
C PRO A 267 -10.37 -7.15 22.56
N THR A 268 -11.57 -7.53 22.95
CA THR A 268 -11.85 -8.06 24.29
C THR A 268 -11.61 -9.56 24.46
N ARG A 269 -11.43 -10.34 23.39
CA ARG A 269 -11.21 -11.78 23.49
C ARG A 269 -9.76 -12.19 23.79
N HIS A 270 -8.77 -11.38 23.42
CA HIS A 270 -7.36 -11.69 23.70
C HIS A 270 -6.86 -11.15 25.03
N ALA A 271 -7.55 -10.18 25.65
CA ALA A 271 -7.23 -9.67 26.99
C ALA A 271 -7.79 -10.52 28.12
N GLN A 272 -8.58 -11.56 27.85
CA GLN A 272 -9.17 -12.46 28.86
C GLN A 272 -8.46 -13.82 28.99
N ILE A 273 -7.37 -14.05 28.25
CA ILE A 273 -6.60 -15.30 28.29
C ILE A 273 -5.12 -15.00 28.63
N SER A 274 -4.89 -14.08 29.54
CA SER A 274 -3.59 -13.87 30.18
C SER A 274 -3.73 -13.95 31.69
#